data_0cd501304b74f9667d71d11a55197a43
#
_entry.id   0cd501304b74f9667d71d11a55197a43
#
_cell.length_a   1.000
_cell.length_b   1.000
_cell.length_c   1.000
_cell.angle_alpha   90.00
_cell.angle_beta   90.00
_cell.angle_gamma   90.00
#
_symmetry.space_group_name_H-M   'P 1'
#
loop_
_entity.id
_entity.type
_entity.pdbx_description
1 polymer ?
#
loop_
_entity_poly.entity_id
_entity_poly.type
_entity_poly.pdbx_seq_one_letter_code
_entity_poly.pdbx_strand_id
1 'polypeptide(L)'
;METSNQQKKKSPVKFIILGSLLLAAGYWGFNKVSFALSHETTDNAQIETQITPVLSRVAGYVKTINVKDYDSVKAGELLVELDDAELQQQLEEMQADFNQTAVDIENAKAALQNAKVSLAINKGNIDMSNMRLKKANADLQRDQNLYAAEAITKKQVEDAKFAAETANQQALNSKTELTAAESKIAVLVANVKKAEASMAVKQARINQQQLKISYTKIYAPQSGKIGKKIISDGQFVQAGTPLFSIVNDSTYWVVGNFKENQLYALTPGKKVVLKIDAYPNINFSGTVASLSEATGAKFALLPPDNASGNFVKVTQRVPVKIWIDDVAAHKNLFRAGLSVSVEASNK
;
A
#
# COMPACT_ATOMS: atom_id res chain seq x y z
N MET A 1 32.87 -83.15 -67.34
CA MET A 1 31.99 -82.69 -66.29
C MET A 1 32.06 -81.15 -66.31
N GLU A 2 31.09 -80.50 -67.01
CA GLU A 2 31.00 -79.04 -67.12
C GLU A 2 30.26 -78.52 -65.94
N THR A 3 30.85 -77.63 -65.16
CA THR A 3 30.18 -76.87 -64.14
C THR A 3 29.69 -75.53 -64.70
N SER A 4 28.36 -75.44 -64.94
CA SER A 4 27.66 -74.26 -65.38
C SER A 4 27.67 -73.19 -64.27
N ASN A 5 28.35 -72.09 -64.51
CA ASN A 5 28.41 -70.94 -63.65
C ASN A 5 27.16 -70.00 -64.01
N GLN A 6 26.05 -70.13 -63.29
CA GLN A 6 24.89 -69.22 -63.41
C GLN A 6 25.21 -67.89 -62.76
N GLN A 7 25.53 -66.88 -63.55
CA GLN A 7 25.52 -65.44 -63.13
C GLN A 7 24.09 -65.04 -62.83
N LYS A 8 23.77 -64.81 -61.54
CA LYS A 8 22.53 -64.19 -61.13
C LYS A 8 22.48 -62.78 -61.65
N LYS A 9 21.59 -62.45 -62.62
CA LYS A 9 21.25 -61.11 -63.09
C LYS A 9 20.76 -60.26 -61.90
N LYS A 10 21.56 -59.28 -61.47
CA LYS A 10 21.15 -58.31 -60.41
C LYS A 10 19.98 -57.51 -60.97
N SER A 11 18.80 -57.65 -60.37
CA SER A 11 17.58 -56.93 -60.82
C SER A 11 17.77 -55.41 -60.65
N PRO A 12 17.54 -54.58 -61.72
CA PRO A 12 17.72 -53.13 -61.68
C PRO A 12 16.74 -52.44 -60.72
N VAL A 13 15.65 -53.13 -60.34
CA VAL A 13 14.63 -52.67 -59.37
C VAL A 13 15.23 -52.37 -57.99
N LYS A 14 16.23 -53.17 -57.52
CA LYS A 14 16.84 -52.91 -56.24
C LYS A 14 17.66 -51.58 -56.20
N PHE A 15 18.30 -51.22 -57.30
CA PHE A 15 19.02 -49.94 -57.43
C PHE A 15 18.08 -48.76 -57.55
N ILE A 16 16.92 -48.92 -58.18
CA ILE A 16 15.92 -47.85 -58.27
C ILE A 16 15.29 -47.60 -56.91
N ILE A 17 14.94 -48.65 -56.12
CA ILE A 17 14.43 -48.50 -54.78
C ILE A 17 15.49 -47.86 -53.83
N LEU A 18 16.73 -48.31 -53.92
CA LEU A 18 17.82 -47.70 -53.12
C LEU A 18 18.05 -46.23 -53.47
N GLY A 19 18.03 -45.87 -54.77
CA GLY A 19 18.12 -44.51 -55.27
C GLY A 19 16.97 -43.61 -54.79
N SER A 20 15.73 -44.13 -54.82
CA SER A 20 14.59 -43.35 -54.36
C SER A 20 14.61 -43.13 -52.85
N LEU A 21 15.10 -44.09 -52.07
CA LEU A 21 15.26 -44.02 -50.61
C LEU A 21 16.37 -43.00 -50.21
N LEU A 22 17.47 -42.98 -50.99
CA LEU A 22 18.55 -41.98 -50.84
C LEU A 22 18.07 -40.56 -51.18
N LEU A 23 17.26 -40.37 -52.23
CA LEU A 23 16.68 -39.09 -52.59
C LEU A 23 15.70 -38.62 -51.54
N ALA A 24 14.83 -39.50 -51.02
CA ALA A 24 13.90 -39.20 -49.94
C ALA A 24 14.63 -38.81 -48.62
N ALA A 25 15.68 -39.54 -48.27
CA ALA A 25 16.51 -39.23 -47.13
C ALA A 25 17.29 -37.90 -47.29
N GLY A 26 17.80 -37.67 -48.52
CA GLY A 26 18.45 -36.39 -48.85
C GLY A 26 17.51 -35.21 -48.80
N TYR A 27 16.30 -35.35 -49.34
CA TYR A 27 15.26 -34.31 -49.28
C TYR A 27 14.82 -34.05 -47.82
N TRP A 28 14.62 -35.08 -47.02
CA TRP A 28 14.27 -34.96 -45.59
C TRP A 28 15.41 -34.32 -44.80
N GLY A 29 16.66 -34.74 -45.03
CA GLY A 29 17.86 -34.16 -44.41
C GLY A 29 18.01 -32.65 -44.78
N PHE A 30 17.86 -32.31 -46.09
CA PHE A 30 17.96 -30.95 -46.56
C PHE A 30 16.89 -30.04 -45.91
N ASN A 31 15.63 -30.53 -45.81
CA ASN A 31 14.59 -29.74 -45.13
C ASN A 31 14.88 -29.51 -43.65
N LYS A 32 15.39 -30.53 -42.95
CA LYS A 32 15.76 -30.36 -41.51
C LYS A 32 16.92 -29.39 -41.33
N VAL A 33 17.96 -29.46 -42.17
CA VAL A 33 19.12 -28.58 -42.11
C VAL A 33 18.72 -27.15 -42.50
N SER A 34 17.92 -26.99 -43.56
CA SER A 34 17.38 -25.70 -43.97
C SER A 34 16.53 -25.04 -42.90
N PHE A 35 15.66 -25.81 -42.21
CA PHE A 35 14.87 -25.32 -41.07
C PHE A 35 15.76 -24.89 -39.91
N ALA A 36 16.76 -25.70 -39.52
CA ALA A 36 17.68 -25.39 -38.45
C ALA A 36 18.56 -24.15 -38.71
N LEU A 37 18.87 -23.84 -40.01
CA LEU A 37 19.59 -22.65 -40.40
C LEU A 37 18.72 -21.40 -40.51
N SER A 38 17.38 -21.57 -40.68
CA SER A 38 16.45 -20.47 -40.87
C SER A 38 15.63 -20.12 -39.64
N HIS A 39 15.76 -20.89 -38.53
CA HIS A 39 15.02 -20.65 -37.28
C HIS A 39 15.94 -20.82 -36.07
N GLU A 40 15.83 -19.87 -35.16
CA GLU A 40 16.40 -20.00 -33.83
C GLU A 40 15.37 -20.61 -32.88
N THR A 41 15.78 -21.64 -32.14
CA THR A 41 14.88 -22.37 -31.25
C THR A 41 15.46 -22.45 -29.85
N THR A 42 14.59 -22.38 -28.85
CA THR A 42 14.92 -22.69 -27.46
C THR A 42 13.84 -23.57 -26.85
N ASP A 43 14.27 -24.61 -26.14
CA ASP A 43 13.45 -25.48 -25.30
C ASP A 43 13.45 -25.04 -23.82
N ASN A 44 14.32 -24.09 -23.48
CA ASN A 44 14.41 -23.53 -22.13
C ASN A 44 13.50 -22.29 -22.02
N ALA A 45 12.20 -22.53 -22.04
CA ALA A 45 11.19 -21.49 -21.89
C ALA A 45 10.02 -22.00 -21.03
N GLN A 46 9.40 -21.09 -20.30
CA GLN A 46 8.27 -21.38 -19.43
C GLN A 46 7.17 -20.33 -19.55
N ILE A 47 5.92 -20.77 -19.35
CA ILE A 47 4.80 -19.85 -19.20
C ILE A 47 4.88 -19.23 -17.82
N GLU A 48 4.75 -17.91 -17.77
CA GLU A 48 4.63 -17.13 -16.55
C GLU A 48 3.35 -16.32 -16.54
N THR A 49 2.91 -15.93 -15.35
CA THR A 49 1.82 -15.00 -15.11
C THR A 49 2.09 -14.22 -13.83
N GLN A 50 1.30 -13.18 -13.59
CA GLN A 50 1.39 -12.42 -12.34
C GLN A 50 0.79 -13.23 -11.19
N ILE A 51 1.60 -13.51 -10.18
CA ILE A 51 1.19 -14.16 -8.94
C ILE A 51 1.27 -13.14 -7.81
N THR A 52 0.13 -12.88 -7.16
CA THR A 52 0.05 -11.92 -6.05
C THR A 52 -0.19 -12.65 -4.74
N PRO A 53 0.75 -12.60 -3.79
CA PRO A 53 0.53 -13.18 -2.47
C PRO A 53 -0.49 -12.34 -1.69
N VAL A 54 -1.42 -13.00 -1.02
CA VAL A 54 -2.37 -12.42 -0.08
C VAL A 54 -1.85 -12.66 1.32
N LEU A 55 -1.56 -11.56 2.04
CA LEU A 55 -0.96 -11.58 3.37
C LEU A 55 -1.97 -11.05 4.39
N SER A 56 -1.93 -11.59 5.63
CA SER A 56 -2.63 -10.97 6.74
C SER A 56 -1.95 -9.66 7.14
N ARG A 57 -2.74 -8.61 7.41
CA ARG A 57 -2.24 -7.32 7.92
C ARG A 57 -2.28 -7.23 9.44
N VAL A 58 -3.05 -8.11 10.09
CA VAL A 58 -3.20 -8.16 11.54
C VAL A 58 -3.02 -9.60 12.02
N ALA A 59 -2.67 -9.77 13.29
CA ALA A 59 -2.65 -11.07 13.92
C ALA A 59 -4.06 -11.43 14.41
N GLY A 60 -4.40 -12.72 14.35
CA GLY A 60 -5.69 -13.23 14.84
C GLY A 60 -5.92 -14.69 14.46
N TYR A 61 -6.96 -15.28 14.99
CA TYR A 61 -7.41 -16.62 14.61
C TYR A 61 -8.24 -16.55 13.33
N VAL A 62 -8.05 -17.50 12.42
CA VAL A 62 -8.88 -17.64 11.23
C VAL A 62 -10.27 -18.13 11.66
N LYS A 63 -11.29 -17.30 11.45
CA LYS A 63 -12.67 -17.62 11.77
C LYS A 63 -13.33 -18.42 10.66
N THR A 64 -13.23 -17.94 9.43
CA THR A 64 -13.79 -18.60 8.24
C THR A 64 -12.92 -18.33 7.00
N ILE A 65 -12.84 -19.37 6.15
CA ILE A 65 -12.22 -19.28 4.83
C ILE A 65 -13.30 -19.52 3.78
N ASN A 66 -13.64 -18.48 3.01
CA ASN A 66 -14.76 -18.50 2.06
C ASN A 66 -14.39 -19.09 0.69
N VAL A 67 -13.12 -19.48 0.48
CA VAL A 67 -12.60 -19.97 -0.80
C VAL A 67 -11.92 -21.32 -0.66
N LYS A 68 -11.95 -22.09 -1.73
CA LYS A 68 -11.24 -23.37 -1.87
C LYS A 68 -10.02 -23.22 -2.76
N ASP A 69 -9.15 -24.23 -2.74
CA ASP A 69 -8.02 -24.30 -3.66
C ASP A 69 -8.52 -24.23 -5.11
N TYR A 70 -7.87 -23.41 -5.90
CA TYR A 70 -8.12 -23.23 -7.34
C TYR A 70 -9.46 -22.56 -7.71
N ASP A 71 -10.24 -22.07 -6.76
CA ASP A 71 -11.44 -21.28 -7.03
C ASP A 71 -11.10 -20.00 -7.80
N SER A 72 -12.03 -19.57 -8.64
CA SER A 72 -11.95 -18.29 -9.34
C SER A 72 -12.58 -17.20 -8.49
N VAL A 73 -11.87 -16.10 -8.27
CA VAL A 73 -12.30 -14.98 -7.43
C VAL A 73 -12.23 -13.67 -8.20
N LYS A 74 -13.07 -12.72 -7.78
CA LYS A 74 -13.07 -11.34 -8.32
C LYS A 74 -12.36 -10.39 -7.37
N ALA A 75 -11.80 -9.31 -7.92
CA ALA A 75 -11.24 -8.23 -7.09
C ALA A 75 -12.32 -7.70 -6.12
N GLY A 76 -11.96 -7.54 -4.84
CA GLY A 76 -12.87 -7.11 -3.78
C GLY A 76 -13.74 -8.21 -3.18
N GLU A 77 -13.61 -9.47 -3.57
CA GLU A 77 -14.31 -10.61 -2.97
C GLU A 77 -13.71 -10.95 -1.61
N LEU A 78 -14.56 -11.24 -0.61
CA LEU A 78 -14.13 -11.60 0.75
C LEU A 78 -13.61 -13.04 0.76
N LEU A 79 -12.33 -13.20 1.09
CA LEU A 79 -11.64 -14.48 1.05
C LEU A 79 -11.51 -15.15 2.40
N VAL A 80 -11.12 -14.37 3.41
CA VAL A 80 -10.88 -14.86 4.78
C VAL A 80 -11.42 -13.85 5.77
N GLU A 81 -12.02 -14.33 6.84
CA GLU A 81 -12.40 -13.53 8.00
C GLU A 81 -11.61 -14.04 9.22
N LEU A 82 -10.91 -13.12 9.88
CA LEU A 82 -10.26 -13.38 11.17
C LEU A 82 -11.22 -13.03 12.30
N ASP A 83 -11.04 -13.65 13.46
CA ASP A 83 -11.75 -13.29 14.67
C ASP A 83 -11.37 -11.87 15.11
N ASP A 84 -12.34 -11.00 15.23
CA ASP A 84 -12.20 -9.60 15.59
C ASP A 84 -12.75 -9.26 16.98
N ALA A 85 -13.19 -10.25 17.75
CA ALA A 85 -13.85 -10.04 19.04
C ALA A 85 -13.00 -9.21 20.01
N GLU A 86 -11.71 -9.51 20.14
CA GLU A 86 -10.80 -8.75 20.99
C GLU A 86 -10.61 -7.30 20.49
N LEU A 87 -10.49 -7.10 19.17
CA LEU A 87 -10.34 -5.77 18.58
C LEU A 87 -11.62 -4.93 18.75
N GLN A 88 -12.80 -5.55 18.74
CA GLN A 88 -14.08 -4.91 19.00
C GLN A 88 -14.19 -4.47 20.47
N GLN A 89 -13.79 -5.30 21.42
CA GLN A 89 -13.74 -4.91 22.83
C GLN A 89 -12.79 -3.73 23.09
N GLN A 90 -11.63 -3.74 22.46
CA GLN A 90 -10.70 -2.59 22.54
C GLN A 90 -11.30 -1.32 21.91
N LEU A 91 -12.09 -1.44 20.84
CA LEU A 91 -12.80 -0.30 20.25
C LEU A 91 -13.84 0.26 21.24
N GLU A 92 -14.61 -0.60 21.91
CA GLU A 92 -15.61 -0.18 22.89
C GLU A 92 -14.97 0.55 24.08
N GLU A 93 -13.83 0.05 24.59
CA GLU A 93 -13.04 0.74 25.62
C GLU A 93 -12.59 2.14 25.17
N MET A 94 -12.07 2.25 23.93
CA MET A 94 -11.66 3.55 23.38
C MET A 94 -12.84 4.50 23.19
N GLN A 95 -14.03 4.00 22.86
CA GLN A 95 -15.25 4.80 22.76
C GLN A 95 -15.71 5.31 24.12
N ALA A 96 -15.61 4.48 25.17
CA ALA A 96 -15.91 4.91 26.54
C ALA A 96 -14.96 6.03 27.00
N ASP A 97 -13.68 5.89 26.72
CA ASP A 97 -12.64 6.90 26.98
C ASP A 97 -12.91 8.23 26.24
N PHE A 98 -13.36 8.14 24.98
CA PHE A 98 -13.74 9.31 24.20
C PHE A 98 -14.96 10.02 24.79
N ASN A 99 -15.99 9.26 25.23
CA ASN A 99 -17.17 9.81 25.89
C ASN A 99 -16.80 10.50 27.20
N GLN A 100 -15.89 9.93 28.00
CA GLN A 100 -15.38 10.57 29.20
C GLN A 100 -14.73 11.92 28.89
N THR A 101 -13.93 12.00 27.83
CA THR A 101 -13.29 13.26 27.41
C THR A 101 -14.32 14.31 26.96
N ALA A 102 -15.45 13.89 26.39
CA ALA A 102 -16.55 14.80 26.06
C ALA A 102 -17.14 15.47 27.32
N VAL A 103 -17.32 14.71 28.40
CA VAL A 103 -17.75 15.23 29.72
C VAL A 103 -16.71 16.20 30.29
N ASP A 104 -15.43 15.91 30.14
CA ASP A 104 -14.35 16.82 30.59
C ASP A 104 -14.38 18.17 29.85
N ILE A 105 -14.72 18.18 28.55
CA ILE A 105 -14.92 19.42 27.78
C ILE A 105 -16.11 20.20 28.32
N GLU A 106 -17.23 19.54 28.64
CA GLU A 106 -18.40 20.19 29.21
C GLU A 106 -18.07 20.83 30.58
N ASN A 107 -17.35 20.14 31.42
CA ASN A 107 -16.87 20.66 32.71
C ASN A 107 -15.97 21.87 32.54
N ALA A 108 -15.03 21.83 31.59
CA ALA A 108 -14.14 22.95 31.30
C ALA A 108 -14.92 24.17 30.75
N LYS A 109 -15.91 23.94 29.88
CA LYS A 109 -16.81 24.98 29.36
C LYS A 109 -17.68 25.59 30.44
N ALA A 110 -18.21 24.80 31.36
CA ALA A 110 -18.97 25.30 32.51
C ALA A 110 -18.12 26.16 33.43
N ALA A 111 -16.87 25.75 33.72
CA ALA A 111 -15.94 26.55 34.50
C ALA A 111 -15.60 27.89 33.81
N LEU A 112 -15.40 27.87 32.48
CA LEU A 112 -15.20 29.10 31.71
C LEU A 112 -16.42 30.02 31.77
N GLN A 113 -17.63 29.48 31.66
CA GLN A 113 -18.87 30.27 31.74
C GLN A 113 -19.03 30.92 33.12
N ASN A 114 -18.76 30.21 34.21
CA ASN A 114 -18.78 30.78 35.55
C ASN A 114 -17.74 31.89 35.72
N ALA A 115 -16.55 31.76 35.16
CA ALA A 115 -15.55 32.82 35.18
C ALA A 115 -15.97 34.05 34.36
N LYS A 116 -16.69 33.88 33.25
CA LYS A 116 -17.27 35.00 32.47
C LYS A 116 -18.31 35.75 33.23
N VAL A 117 -19.14 35.06 34.03
CA VAL A 117 -20.11 35.72 34.94
C VAL A 117 -19.36 36.52 35.99
N SER A 118 -18.32 35.97 36.62
CA SER A 118 -17.48 36.71 37.59
C SER A 118 -16.80 37.95 36.98
N LEU A 119 -16.35 37.85 35.72
CA LEU A 119 -15.79 39.01 35.00
C LEU A 119 -16.83 40.11 34.82
N ALA A 120 -18.08 39.78 34.51
CA ALA A 120 -19.15 40.78 34.37
C ALA A 120 -19.43 41.51 35.69
N ILE A 121 -19.37 40.78 36.83
CA ILE A 121 -19.49 41.37 38.18
C ILE A 121 -18.31 42.35 38.43
N ASN A 122 -17.06 41.94 38.15
CA ASN A 122 -15.89 42.80 38.34
C ASN A 122 -15.94 44.06 37.44
N LYS A 123 -16.49 43.96 36.20
CA LYS A 123 -16.74 45.13 35.34
C LYS A 123 -17.72 46.08 35.98
N GLY A 124 -18.80 45.61 36.58
CA GLY A 124 -19.74 46.44 37.33
C GLY A 124 -19.08 47.10 38.56
N ASN A 125 -18.20 46.39 39.27
CA ASN A 125 -17.48 46.95 40.44
C ASN A 125 -16.52 48.08 40.04
N ILE A 126 -15.76 47.91 38.93
CA ILE A 126 -14.87 49.02 38.47
C ILE A 126 -15.66 50.22 38.01
N ASP A 127 -16.80 50.03 37.34
CA ASP A 127 -17.67 51.15 36.94
C ASP A 127 -18.18 51.92 38.16
N MET A 128 -18.63 51.23 39.19
CA MET A 128 -19.03 51.83 40.48
C MET A 128 -17.87 52.57 41.17
N SER A 129 -16.70 52.00 41.20
CA SER A 129 -15.50 52.58 41.82
C SER A 129 -15.09 53.87 41.06
N ASN A 130 -15.12 53.82 39.70
CA ASN A 130 -14.85 55.02 38.88
C ASN A 130 -15.86 56.15 39.10
N MET A 131 -17.17 55.81 39.26
CA MET A 131 -18.18 56.80 39.59
C MET A 131 -17.94 57.46 40.95
N ARG A 132 -17.54 56.68 41.99
CA ARG A 132 -17.18 57.21 43.31
C ARG A 132 -15.95 58.10 43.21
N LEU A 133 -14.90 57.69 42.50
CA LEU A 133 -13.70 58.49 42.29
C LEU A 133 -14.03 59.83 41.61
N LYS A 134 -14.86 59.78 40.53
CA LYS A 134 -15.32 60.99 39.83
C LYS A 134 -16.06 61.94 40.75
N LYS A 135 -16.95 61.41 41.62
CA LYS A 135 -17.65 62.22 42.61
C LYS A 135 -16.66 62.81 43.63
N ALA A 136 -15.79 62.05 44.24
CA ALA A 136 -14.83 62.51 45.24
C ALA A 136 -13.90 63.60 44.67
N ASN A 137 -13.42 63.47 43.44
CA ASN A 137 -12.62 64.49 42.75
C ASN A 137 -13.43 65.76 42.49
N ALA A 138 -14.72 65.73 42.13
CA ALA A 138 -15.57 66.86 41.93
C ALA A 138 -15.84 67.58 43.27
N ASP A 139 -16.05 66.84 44.38
CA ASP A 139 -16.23 67.41 45.71
C ASP A 139 -14.92 68.06 46.18
N LEU A 140 -13.75 67.42 46.02
CA LEU A 140 -12.44 68.01 46.35
C LEU A 140 -12.22 69.33 45.56
N GLN A 141 -12.52 69.37 44.26
CA GLN A 141 -12.37 70.57 43.45
C GLN A 141 -13.28 71.68 43.93
N ARG A 142 -14.51 71.35 44.33
CA ARG A 142 -15.46 72.31 44.86
C ARG A 142 -14.92 72.86 46.20
N ASP A 143 -14.47 71.99 47.10
CA ASP A 143 -13.99 72.45 48.43
C ASP A 143 -12.69 73.23 48.32
N GLN A 144 -11.79 72.92 47.39
CA GLN A 144 -10.62 73.76 47.06
C GLN A 144 -11.00 75.16 46.62
N ASN A 145 -12.04 75.29 45.78
CA ASN A 145 -12.56 76.62 45.33
C ASN A 145 -13.19 77.40 46.48
N LEU A 146 -13.95 76.74 47.38
CA LEU A 146 -14.58 77.38 48.54
C LEU A 146 -13.53 77.81 49.58
N TYR A 147 -12.48 77.05 49.77
CA TYR A 147 -11.33 77.37 50.64
C TYR A 147 -10.58 78.59 50.10
N ALA A 148 -10.35 78.66 48.81
CA ALA A 148 -9.76 79.86 48.18
C ALA A 148 -10.61 81.12 48.34
N ALA A 149 -11.94 80.94 48.51
CA ALA A 149 -12.90 82.04 48.82
C ALA A 149 -13.08 82.27 50.38
N GLU A 150 -12.25 81.63 51.22
CA GLU A 150 -12.29 81.65 52.68
C GLU A 150 -13.61 81.16 53.30
N ALA A 151 -14.44 80.42 52.54
CA ALA A 151 -15.76 79.98 52.96
C ALA A 151 -15.78 78.69 53.79
N ILE A 152 -14.66 77.89 53.81
CA ILE A 152 -14.51 76.61 54.53
C ILE A 152 -13.14 76.49 55.26
N THR A 153 -13.01 75.54 56.16
CA THR A 153 -11.77 75.29 56.93
C THR A 153 -10.77 74.48 56.16
N LYS A 154 -9.46 74.59 56.45
CA LYS A 154 -8.38 73.76 55.87
C LYS A 154 -8.64 72.28 56.12
N LYS A 155 -9.17 71.94 57.29
CA LYS A 155 -9.51 70.57 57.65
C LYS A 155 -10.50 69.89 56.66
N GLN A 156 -11.50 70.67 56.24
CA GLN A 156 -12.51 70.20 55.28
C GLN A 156 -11.87 69.83 53.92
N VAL A 157 -10.93 70.65 53.43
CA VAL A 157 -10.16 70.34 52.20
C VAL A 157 -9.29 69.16 52.37
N GLU A 158 -8.61 68.95 53.53
CA GLU A 158 -7.78 67.81 53.85
C GLU A 158 -8.63 66.52 53.89
N ASP A 159 -9.84 66.57 54.49
CA ASP A 159 -10.79 65.48 54.56
C ASP A 159 -11.29 65.11 53.13
N ALA A 160 -11.60 66.07 52.28
CA ALA A 160 -12.01 65.86 50.89
C ALA A 160 -10.85 65.25 50.07
N LYS A 161 -9.60 65.72 50.29
CA LYS A 161 -8.42 65.13 49.62
C LYS A 161 -8.20 63.69 50.01
N PHE A 162 -8.30 63.35 51.29
CA PHE A 162 -8.18 61.98 51.78
C PHE A 162 -9.29 61.09 51.19
N ALA A 163 -10.54 61.59 51.05
CA ALA A 163 -11.65 60.87 50.43
C ALA A 163 -11.37 60.59 48.94
N ALA A 164 -10.80 61.58 48.21
CA ALA A 164 -10.41 61.40 46.81
C ALA A 164 -9.28 60.36 46.61
N GLU A 165 -8.24 60.44 47.47
CA GLU A 165 -7.14 59.48 47.47
C GLU A 165 -7.61 58.06 47.79
N THR A 166 -8.51 57.92 48.77
CA THR A 166 -9.13 56.63 49.12
C THR A 166 -9.97 56.05 47.97
N ALA A 167 -10.79 56.91 47.33
CA ALA A 167 -11.59 56.49 46.16
C ALA A 167 -10.71 56.09 44.94
N ASN A 168 -9.58 56.79 44.75
CA ASN A 168 -8.58 56.42 43.73
C ASN A 168 -7.95 55.07 43.99
N GLN A 169 -7.53 54.81 45.23
CA GLN A 169 -6.96 53.49 45.58
C GLN A 169 -7.98 52.39 45.42
N GLN A 170 -9.26 52.62 45.75
CA GLN A 170 -10.32 51.63 45.54
C GLN A 170 -10.54 51.35 44.05
N ALA A 171 -10.48 52.38 43.17
CA ALA A 171 -10.60 52.19 41.72
C ALA A 171 -9.42 51.40 41.14
N LEU A 172 -8.19 51.65 41.62
CA LEU A 172 -6.99 50.88 41.27
C LEU A 172 -7.11 49.40 41.71
N ASN A 173 -7.60 49.14 42.91
CA ASN A 173 -7.84 47.78 43.39
C ASN A 173 -8.84 47.04 42.52
N SER A 174 -10.00 47.68 42.21
CA SER A 174 -11.02 47.10 41.32
C SER A 174 -10.50 46.81 39.91
N LYS A 175 -9.60 47.69 39.40
CA LYS A 175 -8.91 47.48 38.10
C LYS A 175 -8.02 46.26 38.13
N THR A 176 -7.26 46.08 39.23
CA THR A 176 -6.40 44.90 39.40
C THR A 176 -7.21 43.62 39.49
N GLU A 177 -8.32 43.62 40.19
CA GLU A 177 -9.25 42.49 40.28
C GLU A 177 -9.83 42.13 38.91
N LEU A 178 -10.20 43.14 38.09
CA LEU A 178 -10.66 42.97 36.71
C LEU A 178 -9.57 42.27 35.87
N THR A 179 -8.32 42.75 35.91
CA THR A 179 -7.19 42.18 35.16
C THR A 179 -6.93 40.77 35.58
N ALA A 180 -7.02 40.46 36.88
CA ALA A 180 -6.85 39.10 37.42
C ALA A 180 -7.97 38.15 36.89
N ALA A 181 -9.24 38.65 36.81
CA ALA A 181 -10.36 37.86 36.26
C ALA A 181 -10.21 37.65 34.75
N GLU A 182 -9.71 38.61 33.99
CA GLU A 182 -9.38 38.43 32.55
C GLU A 182 -8.30 37.41 32.34
N SER A 183 -7.23 37.45 33.15
CA SER A 183 -6.13 36.47 33.10
C SER A 183 -6.64 35.06 33.40
N LYS A 184 -7.54 34.92 34.37
CA LYS A 184 -8.18 33.62 34.72
C LYS A 184 -8.99 33.06 33.55
N ILE A 185 -9.71 33.91 32.82
CA ILE A 185 -10.47 33.51 31.62
C ILE A 185 -9.52 32.99 30.55
N ALA A 186 -8.38 33.66 30.32
CA ALA A 186 -7.40 33.21 29.32
C ALA A 186 -6.89 31.79 29.64
N VAL A 187 -6.62 31.50 30.91
CA VAL A 187 -6.24 30.15 31.36
C VAL A 187 -7.36 29.14 31.13
N LEU A 188 -8.62 29.48 31.45
CA LEU A 188 -9.73 28.56 31.26
C LEU A 188 -10.03 28.33 29.76
N VAL A 189 -9.86 29.32 28.88
CA VAL A 189 -9.94 29.13 27.44
C VAL A 189 -8.87 28.16 26.95
N ALA A 190 -7.65 28.27 27.48
CA ALA A 190 -6.57 27.34 27.15
C ALA A 190 -6.90 25.90 27.65
N ASN A 191 -7.52 25.77 28.82
CA ASN A 191 -7.95 24.47 29.33
C ASN A 191 -9.04 23.82 28.45
N VAL A 192 -10.04 24.60 27.98
CA VAL A 192 -11.04 24.10 27.02
C VAL A 192 -10.35 23.59 25.74
N LYS A 193 -9.46 24.39 25.15
CA LYS A 193 -8.69 23.97 23.95
C LYS A 193 -7.86 22.71 24.20
N LYS A 194 -7.24 22.58 25.39
CA LYS A 194 -6.50 21.37 25.75
C LYS A 194 -7.42 20.14 25.79
N ALA A 195 -8.60 20.25 26.37
CA ALA A 195 -9.57 19.17 26.43
C ALA A 195 -10.08 18.79 25.03
N GLU A 196 -10.38 19.79 24.19
CA GLU A 196 -10.77 19.56 22.77
C GLU A 196 -9.65 18.87 21.97
N ALA A 197 -8.39 19.26 22.15
CA ALA A 197 -7.24 18.60 21.52
C ALA A 197 -7.10 17.13 22.02
N SER A 198 -7.34 16.89 23.31
CA SER A 198 -7.34 15.51 23.86
C SER A 198 -8.44 14.65 23.20
N MET A 199 -9.63 15.20 23.01
CA MET A 199 -10.73 14.52 22.30
C MET A 199 -10.34 14.14 20.87
N ALA A 200 -9.68 15.05 20.13
CA ALA A 200 -9.21 14.76 18.79
C ALA A 200 -8.18 13.61 18.74
N VAL A 201 -7.30 13.51 19.75
CA VAL A 201 -6.35 12.39 19.87
C VAL A 201 -7.09 11.06 20.12
N LYS A 202 -8.12 11.07 20.99
CA LYS A 202 -8.93 9.87 21.25
C LYS A 202 -9.70 9.43 20.00
N GLN A 203 -10.28 10.38 19.25
CA GLN A 203 -10.94 10.09 17.97
C GLN A 203 -9.98 9.46 16.96
N ALA A 204 -8.75 9.97 16.86
CA ALA A 204 -7.75 9.37 15.98
C ALA A 204 -7.40 7.92 16.36
N ARG A 205 -7.35 7.60 17.65
CA ARG A 205 -7.14 6.22 18.13
C ARG A 205 -8.32 5.30 17.77
N ILE A 206 -9.57 5.78 17.91
CA ILE A 206 -10.77 5.06 17.47
C ILE A 206 -10.68 4.74 15.97
N ASN A 207 -10.36 5.72 15.14
CA ASN A 207 -10.23 5.53 13.69
C ASN A 207 -9.13 4.50 13.35
N GLN A 208 -8.00 4.53 14.07
CA GLN A 208 -6.93 3.54 13.90
C GLN A 208 -7.39 2.13 14.28
N GLN A 209 -8.15 1.99 15.36
CA GLN A 209 -8.68 0.69 15.78
C GLN A 209 -9.72 0.16 14.80
N GLN A 210 -10.61 1.01 14.29
CA GLN A 210 -11.56 0.64 13.23
C GLN A 210 -10.84 0.17 11.95
N LEU A 211 -9.73 0.82 11.60
CA LEU A 211 -8.89 0.39 10.47
C LEU A 211 -8.28 -0.99 10.72
N LYS A 212 -7.81 -1.30 11.94
CA LYS A 212 -7.32 -2.65 12.29
C LYS A 212 -8.44 -3.70 12.18
N ILE A 213 -9.64 -3.37 12.64
CA ILE A 213 -10.82 -4.24 12.50
C ILE A 213 -11.14 -4.47 11.02
N SER A 214 -11.04 -3.44 10.18
CA SER A 214 -11.26 -3.64 8.74
C SER A 214 -10.26 -4.61 8.10
N TYR A 215 -9.06 -4.73 8.64
CA TYR A 215 -8.03 -5.67 8.17
C TYR A 215 -8.28 -7.12 8.59
N THR A 216 -9.22 -7.40 9.48
CA THR A 216 -9.64 -8.78 9.80
C THR A 216 -10.43 -9.42 8.66
N LYS A 217 -11.02 -8.62 7.79
CA LYS A 217 -11.69 -9.05 6.57
C LYS A 217 -10.73 -8.91 5.39
N ILE A 218 -10.28 -10.04 4.89
CA ILE A 218 -9.25 -10.09 3.85
C ILE A 218 -9.91 -10.29 2.51
N TYR A 219 -9.75 -9.31 1.63
CA TYR A 219 -10.35 -9.27 0.30
C TYR A 219 -9.32 -9.56 -0.79
N ALA A 220 -9.80 -10.06 -1.94
CA ALA A 220 -8.98 -10.29 -3.13
C ALA A 220 -8.46 -8.95 -3.68
N PRO A 221 -7.13 -8.75 -3.80
CA PRO A 221 -6.57 -7.53 -4.38
C PRO A 221 -6.76 -7.44 -5.90
N GLN A 222 -6.97 -8.58 -6.56
CA GLN A 222 -7.18 -8.70 -8.01
C GLN A 222 -8.05 -9.91 -8.32
N SER A 223 -8.63 -9.94 -9.52
CA SER A 223 -9.32 -11.13 -10.04
C SER A 223 -8.31 -12.18 -10.49
N GLY A 224 -8.68 -13.46 -10.37
CA GLY A 224 -7.82 -14.58 -10.77
C GLY A 224 -8.22 -15.88 -10.11
N LYS A 225 -7.32 -16.83 -10.06
CA LYS A 225 -7.51 -18.13 -9.40
C LYS A 225 -6.70 -18.22 -8.12
N ILE A 226 -7.33 -18.73 -7.05
CA ILE A 226 -6.64 -19.04 -5.80
C ILE A 226 -5.60 -20.15 -6.05
N GLY A 227 -4.40 -19.97 -5.56
CA GLY A 227 -3.40 -21.03 -5.48
C GLY A 227 -3.74 -22.02 -4.36
N LYS A 228 -2.77 -22.85 -3.98
CA LYS A 228 -2.92 -23.74 -2.82
C LYS A 228 -3.00 -22.93 -1.54
N LYS A 229 -3.99 -23.20 -0.70
CA LYS A 229 -4.12 -22.63 0.65
C LYS A 229 -3.02 -23.16 1.56
N ILE A 230 -2.51 -22.28 2.42
CA ILE A 230 -1.47 -22.63 3.41
C ILE A 230 -2.08 -22.62 4.81
N ILE A 231 -3.31 -22.13 4.95
CA ILE A 231 -4.01 -21.90 6.22
C ILE A 231 -5.25 -22.80 6.37
N SER A 232 -5.67 -22.99 7.62
CA SER A 232 -6.86 -23.73 8.01
C SER A 232 -7.74 -22.90 8.96
N ASP A 233 -9.04 -23.24 9.02
CA ASP A 233 -9.96 -22.65 9.99
C ASP A 233 -9.46 -22.91 11.41
N GLY A 234 -9.56 -21.93 12.30
CA GLY A 234 -9.07 -21.98 13.67
C GLY A 234 -7.56 -21.80 13.83
N GLN A 235 -6.78 -21.65 12.74
CA GLN A 235 -5.34 -21.41 12.81
C GLN A 235 -5.05 -19.96 13.23
N PHE A 236 -4.05 -19.79 14.11
CA PHE A 236 -3.52 -18.45 14.40
C PHE A 236 -2.56 -18.00 13.32
N VAL A 237 -2.75 -16.76 12.82
CA VAL A 237 -1.88 -16.12 11.84
C VAL A 237 -1.32 -14.81 12.40
N GLN A 238 -0.09 -14.50 12.05
CA GLN A 238 0.55 -13.24 12.40
C GLN A 238 0.43 -12.22 11.25
N ALA A 239 0.63 -10.95 11.55
CA ALA A 239 0.77 -9.93 10.51
C ALA A 239 1.96 -10.26 9.59
N GLY A 240 1.74 -10.18 8.27
CA GLY A 240 2.72 -10.55 7.25
C GLY A 240 2.73 -12.04 6.87
N THR A 241 1.95 -12.89 7.53
CA THR A 241 1.83 -14.31 7.16
C THR A 241 1.14 -14.46 5.80
N PRO A 242 1.75 -15.14 4.82
CA PRO A 242 1.09 -15.47 3.57
C PRO A 242 -0.02 -16.50 3.81
N LEU A 243 -1.21 -16.23 3.30
CA LEU A 243 -2.39 -17.08 3.43
C LEU A 243 -2.53 -17.99 2.20
N PHE A 244 -2.41 -17.42 1.04
CA PHE A 244 -2.39 -18.04 -0.28
C PHE A 244 -1.93 -17.01 -1.32
N SER A 245 -1.89 -17.42 -2.59
CA SER A 245 -1.59 -16.53 -3.70
C SER A 245 -2.75 -16.50 -4.69
N ILE A 246 -2.92 -15.38 -5.37
CA ILE A 246 -3.86 -15.25 -6.49
C ILE A 246 -3.04 -15.21 -7.78
N VAL A 247 -3.33 -16.15 -8.66
CA VAL A 247 -2.76 -16.29 -9.99
C VAL A 247 -3.65 -15.55 -10.97
N ASN A 248 -3.11 -14.55 -11.65
CA ASN A 248 -3.84 -13.83 -12.69
C ASN A 248 -4.07 -14.78 -13.89
N ASP A 249 -5.32 -15.03 -14.24
CA ASP A 249 -5.70 -15.92 -15.34
C ASP A 249 -6.03 -15.17 -16.66
N SER A 250 -5.78 -13.86 -16.68
CA SER A 250 -6.08 -13.00 -17.84
C SER A 250 -4.84 -12.65 -18.66
N THR A 251 -3.66 -12.74 -18.09
CA THR A 251 -2.41 -12.37 -18.76
C THR A 251 -1.35 -13.44 -18.57
N TYR A 252 -0.87 -13.97 -19.68
CA TYR A 252 0.22 -14.93 -19.71
C TYR A 252 1.30 -14.48 -20.68
N TRP A 253 2.54 -14.77 -20.34
CA TRP A 253 3.69 -14.57 -21.21
C TRP A 253 4.62 -15.76 -21.11
N VAL A 254 5.52 -15.90 -22.05
CA VAL A 254 6.59 -16.89 -22.03
C VAL A 254 7.91 -16.17 -21.73
N VAL A 255 8.69 -16.72 -20.83
CA VAL A 255 10.09 -16.33 -20.65
C VAL A 255 10.95 -17.41 -21.26
N GLY A 256 11.56 -17.09 -22.40
CA GLY A 256 12.47 -17.97 -23.13
C GLY A 256 13.91 -17.58 -22.90
N ASN A 257 14.75 -18.53 -22.49
CA ASN A 257 16.17 -18.32 -22.27
C ASN A 257 16.95 -18.69 -23.54
N PHE A 258 17.25 -17.68 -24.38
CA PHE A 258 18.01 -17.86 -25.62
C PHE A 258 19.52 -17.76 -25.39
N LYS A 259 20.29 -18.47 -26.19
CA LYS A 259 21.75 -18.34 -26.19
C LYS A 259 22.15 -16.98 -26.74
N GLU A 260 23.27 -16.42 -26.27
CA GLU A 260 23.82 -15.14 -26.70
C GLU A 260 23.93 -15.01 -28.22
N ASN A 261 24.33 -16.07 -28.91
CA ASN A 261 24.47 -16.11 -30.38
C ASN A 261 23.14 -16.18 -31.14
N GLN A 262 21.99 -16.31 -30.47
CA GLN A 262 20.65 -16.35 -31.07
C GLN A 262 19.91 -15.02 -30.98
N LEU A 263 20.43 -14.05 -30.22
CA LEU A 263 19.74 -12.79 -29.93
C LEU A 263 19.52 -11.91 -31.17
N TYR A 264 20.38 -12.04 -32.18
CA TYR A 264 20.25 -11.25 -33.44
C TYR A 264 18.92 -11.53 -34.15
N ALA A 265 18.35 -12.72 -33.95
CA ALA A 265 17.07 -13.12 -34.54
C ALA A 265 15.85 -12.64 -33.72
N LEU A 266 16.05 -12.02 -32.55
CA LEU A 266 15.01 -11.69 -31.58
C LEU A 266 14.96 -10.16 -31.39
N THR A 267 14.08 -9.51 -32.13
CA THR A 267 13.83 -8.07 -31.98
C THR A 267 12.45 -7.84 -31.37
N PRO A 268 12.26 -6.82 -30.51
CA PRO A 268 10.93 -6.45 -30.03
C PRO A 268 9.93 -6.26 -31.16
N GLY A 269 8.73 -6.80 -31.00
CA GLY A 269 7.67 -6.82 -32.02
C GLY A 269 7.70 -8.00 -32.96
N LYS A 270 8.74 -8.83 -32.95
CA LYS A 270 8.83 -10.01 -33.83
C LYS A 270 7.87 -11.11 -33.39
N LYS A 271 7.22 -11.75 -34.37
CA LYS A 271 6.35 -12.91 -34.16
C LYS A 271 7.17 -14.18 -34.03
N VAL A 272 6.78 -15.02 -33.08
CA VAL A 272 7.37 -16.35 -32.81
C VAL A 272 6.29 -17.41 -32.67
N VAL A 273 6.67 -18.65 -32.91
CA VAL A 273 5.78 -19.80 -32.69
C VAL A 273 6.10 -20.41 -31.33
N LEU A 274 5.06 -20.65 -30.54
CA LEU A 274 5.14 -21.23 -29.21
C LEU A 274 4.51 -22.62 -29.24
N LYS A 275 5.26 -23.65 -28.85
CA LYS A 275 4.80 -25.03 -28.71
C LYS A 275 4.84 -25.40 -27.24
N ILE A 276 3.68 -25.58 -26.64
CA ILE A 276 3.56 -25.95 -25.23
C ILE A 276 3.62 -27.46 -25.14
N ASP A 277 4.52 -28.02 -24.34
CA ASP A 277 4.75 -29.46 -24.23
C ASP A 277 3.49 -30.24 -23.79
N ALA A 278 2.64 -29.61 -22.97
CA ALA A 278 1.36 -30.18 -22.56
C ALA A 278 0.32 -30.32 -23.71
N TYR A 279 0.52 -29.57 -24.83
CA TYR A 279 -0.42 -29.52 -25.98
C TYR A 279 0.32 -29.60 -27.31
N PRO A 280 0.96 -30.75 -27.64
CA PRO A 280 1.91 -30.87 -28.75
C PRO A 280 1.27 -30.64 -30.13
N ASN A 281 -0.05 -30.77 -30.23
CA ASN A 281 -0.79 -30.62 -31.49
C ASN A 281 -1.27 -29.17 -31.74
N ILE A 282 -1.01 -28.23 -30.83
CA ILE A 282 -1.47 -26.84 -30.93
C ILE A 282 -0.25 -25.93 -30.99
N ASN A 283 -0.14 -25.14 -32.04
CA ASN A 283 0.84 -24.08 -32.17
C ASN A 283 0.20 -22.76 -31.74
N PHE A 284 0.82 -22.05 -30.82
CA PHE A 284 0.40 -20.72 -30.42
C PHE A 284 1.30 -19.67 -31.05
N SER A 285 0.76 -18.49 -31.31
CA SER A 285 1.55 -17.36 -31.76
C SER A 285 1.94 -16.48 -30.55
N GLY A 286 3.13 -15.94 -30.58
CA GLY A 286 3.60 -14.98 -29.61
C GLY A 286 4.35 -13.83 -30.24
N THR A 287 4.45 -12.73 -29.51
CA THR A 287 5.19 -11.52 -29.93
C THR A 287 6.29 -11.23 -28.93
N VAL A 288 7.53 -11.08 -29.41
CA VAL A 288 8.66 -10.68 -28.57
C VAL A 288 8.36 -9.30 -27.96
N ALA A 289 8.31 -9.24 -26.64
CA ALA A 289 8.04 -8.01 -25.90
C ALA A 289 9.32 -7.23 -25.61
N SER A 290 10.28 -7.90 -25.00
CA SER A 290 11.56 -7.30 -24.59
C SER A 290 12.61 -8.39 -24.37
N LEU A 291 13.85 -7.99 -24.47
CA LEU A 291 15.02 -8.78 -24.08
C LEU A 291 15.54 -8.23 -22.75
N SER A 292 16.08 -9.13 -21.93
CA SER A 292 16.73 -8.72 -20.69
C SER A 292 18.05 -8.02 -20.98
N GLU A 293 18.36 -6.95 -20.27
CA GLU A 293 19.65 -6.24 -20.36
C GLU A 293 20.81 -7.00 -19.71
N ALA A 294 20.55 -8.11 -19.04
CA ALA A 294 21.56 -8.94 -18.41
C ALA A 294 21.26 -10.44 -18.57
N THR A 295 22.33 -11.25 -18.53
CA THR A 295 22.21 -12.71 -18.60
C THR A 295 21.61 -13.28 -17.32
N GLY A 296 20.96 -14.44 -17.39
CA GLY A 296 20.39 -15.10 -16.23
C GLY A 296 21.42 -15.38 -15.12
N ALA A 297 22.68 -15.61 -15.47
CA ALA A 297 23.78 -15.82 -14.51
C ALA A 297 24.08 -14.55 -13.67
N LYS A 298 23.87 -13.34 -14.22
CA LYS A 298 24.08 -12.08 -13.49
C LYS A 298 22.96 -11.77 -12.51
N PHE A 299 21.74 -12.27 -12.75
CA PHE A 299 20.60 -12.13 -11.86
C PHE A 299 20.48 -13.25 -10.82
N ALA A 300 21.36 -14.29 -10.90
CA ALA A 300 21.34 -15.34 -9.89
C ALA A 300 21.79 -14.82 -8.52
N LEU A 301 21.13 -15.26 -7.46
CA LEU A 301 21.50 -14.92 -6.07
C LEU A 301 22.95 -15.30 -5.73
N LEU A 302 23.48 -16.36 -6.34
CA LEU A 302 24.86 -16.78 -6.28
C LEU A 302 25.38 -16.88 -7.71
N PRO A 303 25.99 -15.80 -8.25
CA PRO A 303 26.59 -15.86 -9.57
C PRO A 303 27.69 -16.93 -9.61
N PRO A 304 27.80 -17.73 -10.67
CA PRO A 304 28.87 -18.69 -10.80
C PRO A 304 30.21 -17.96 -10.86
N ASP A 305 31.04 -18.14 -9.85
CA ASP A 305 32.41 -17.61 -9.80
C ASP A 305 33.42 -18.72 -10.09
N ASN A 306 34.34 -18.47 -11.02
CA ASN A 306 35.42 -19.41 -11.35
C ASN A 306 36.58 -19.21 -10.38
N ALA A 307 36.52 -19.85 -9.21
CA ALA A 307 37.56 -19.78 -8.18
C ALA A 307 38.95 -20.30 -8.61
N SER A 308 39.05 -20.96 -9.77
CA SER A 308 40.31 -21.59 -10.28
C SER A 308 41.17 -20.64 -11.15
N GLY A 309 40.77 -19.38 -11.36
CA GLY A 309 41.56 -18.37 -12.10
C GLY A 309 41.61 -18.56 -13.62
N ASN A 310 41.10 -19.65 -14.18
CA ASN A 310 41.02 -19.87 -15.62
C ASN A 310 39.71 -19.43 -16.20
N PHE A 311 39.70 -18.47 -17.09
CA PHE A 311 38.48 -18.01 -17.80
C PHE A 311 38.07 -19.07 -18.84
N VAL A 312 36.94 -19.73 -18.57
CA VAL A 312 36.28 -20.64 -19.54
C VAL A 312 35.11 -19.91 -20.16
N LYS A 313 35.15 -19.68 -21.46
CA LYS A 313 34.04 -19.06 -22.22
C LYS A 313 32.85 -20.02 -22.26
N VAL A 314 31.86 -19.78 -21.42
CA VAL A 314 30.57 -20.50 -21.41
C VAL A 314 29.52 -19.64 -22.10
N THR A 315 28.80 -20.21 -23.07
CA THR A 315 27.68 -19.50 -23.74
C THR A 315 26.62 -19.09 -22.73
N GLN A 316 26.41 -17.79 -22.61
CA GLN A 316 25.43 -17.22 -21.70
C GLN A 316 24.01 -17.33 -22.28
N ARG A 317 23.00 -17.35 -21.40
CA ARG A 317 21.60 -17.29 -21.80
C ARG A 317 20.98 -15.95 -21.35
N VAL A 318 20.22 -15.36 -22.24
CA VAL A 318 19.50 -14.10 -21.99
C VAL A 318 18.00 -14.37 -21.97
N PRO A 319 17.30 -13.99 -20.90
CA PRO A 319 15.84 -14.09 -20.82
C PRO A 319 15.17 -13.15 -21.82
N VAL A 320 14.24 -13.67 -22.60
CA VAL A 320 13.42 -12.92 -23.56
C VAL A 320 11.95 -13.10 -23.15
N LYS A 321 11.26 -11.98 -22.94
CA LYS A 321 9.83 -11.95 -22.64
C LYS A 321 9.04 -11.94 -23.93
N ILE A 322 8.06 -12.84 -24.04
CA ILE A 322 7.23 -13.03 -25.22
C ILE A 322 5.76 -13.03 -24.78
N TRP A 323 4.97 -12.10 -25.29
CA TRP A 323 3.53 -12.12 -25.07
C TRP A 323 2.90 -13.24 -25.88
N ILE A 324 2.00 -13.99 -25.26
CA ILE A 324 1.16 -14.97 -25.96
C ILE A 324 0.02 -14.19 -26.61
N ASP A 325 -0.17 -14.39 -27.91
CA ASP A 325 -1.31 -13.82 -28.62
C ASP A 325 -2.59 -14.64 -28.29
N ASP A 326 -3.76 -14.00 -28.34
CA ASP A 326 -5.09 -14.64 -28.15
C ASP A 326 -5.25 -15.45 -26.85
N VAL A 327 -4.68 -14.95 -25.74
CA VAL A 327 -4.81 -15.57 -24.41
C VAL A 327 -6.27 -15.83 -24.04
N ALA A 328 -7.18 -14.92 -24.39
CA ALA A 328 -8.60 -15.02 -24.05
C ALA A 328 -9.28 -16.27 -24.64
N ALA A 329 -8.91 -16.67 -25.86
CA ALA A 329 -9.49 -17.84 -26.53
C ALA A 329 -9.03 -19.17 -25.93
N HIS A 330 -7.86 -19.18 -25.28
CA HIS A 330 -7.19 -20.39 -24.80
C HIS A 330 -6.81 -20.36 -23.33
N LYS A 331 -7.34 -19.43 -22.53
CA LYS A 331 -6.94 -19.22 -21.14
C LYS A 331 -7.01 -20.46 -20.25
N ASN A 332 -7.90 -21.39 -20.55
CA ASN A 332 -8.04 -22.64 -19.80
C ASN A 332 -6.89 -23.64 -20.04
N LEU A 333 -6.10 -23.44 -21.10
CA LEU A 333 -4.95 -24.28 -21.43
C LEU A 333 -3.67 -23.80 -20.75
N PHE A 334 -3.58 -22.52 -20.45
CA PHE A 334 -2.37 -21.97 -19.87
C PHE A 334 -2.28 -22.18 -18.35
N ARG A 335 -1.08 -22.58 -17.89
CA ARG A 335 -0.70 -22.68 -16.48
C ARG A 335 0.71 -22.12 -16.33
N ALA A 336 0.95 -21.35 -15.29
CA ALA A 336 2.31 -20.92 -14.95
C ALA A 336 3.20 -22.15 -14.67
N GLY A 337 4.41 -22.14 -15.19
CA GLY A 337 5.37 -23.21 -15.05
C GLY A 337 5.32 -24.29 -16.13
N LEU A 338 4.38 -24.24 -17.08
CA LEU A 338 4.41 -25.16 -18.23
C LEU A 338 5.61 -24.85 -19.13
N SER A 339 6.30 -25.92 -19.57
CA SER A 339 7.41 -25.85 -20.50
C SER A 339 6.94 -25.53 -21.91
N VAL A 340 7.72 -24.72 -22.61
CA VAL A 340 7.42 -24.23 -23.96
C VAL A 340 8.68 -24.32 -24.82
N SER A 341 8.52 -24.78 -26.06
CA SER A 341 9.54 -24.61 -27.09
C SER A 341 9.18 -23.37 -27.92
N VAL A 342 10.16 -22.47 -28.07
CA VAL A 342 9.97 -21.21 -28.83
C VAL A 342 10.77 -21.31 -30.13
N GLU A 343 10.11 -20.99 -31.25
CA GLU A 343 10.71 -20.95 -32.57
C GLU A 343 10.61 -19.54 -33.16
N ALA A 344 11.76 -18.92 -33.42
CA ALA A 344 11.87 -17.59 -34.07
C ALA A 344 12.48 -17.74 -35.45
N SER A 345 11.85 -17.17 -36.46
CA SER A 345 12.40 -17.17 -37.82
C SER A 345 13.57 -16.19 -37.93
N ASN A 346 14.63 -16.52 -38.66
CA ASN A 346 15.79 -15.63 -38.91
C ASN A 346 15.53 -14.56 -40.01
N LYS A 347 14.30 -14.58 -40.59
CA LYS A 347 13.89 -13.59 -41.62
C LYS A 347 13.16 -12.41 -41.02
#